data_1006bfccf8b375011972d4f98771b031
#
_entry.id   1006bfccf8b375011972d4f98771b031
#
_cell.length_a   1.000
_cell.length_b   1.000
_cell.length_c   1.000
_cell.angle_alpha   90.00
_cell.angle_beta   90.00
_cell.angle_gamma   90.00
#
_symmetry.space_group_name_H-M   'P 1'
#
loop_
_entity.id
_entity.type
_entity.pdbx_description
1 polymer ?
#
loop_
_entity_poly.entity_id
_entity_poly.type
_entity_poly.pdbx_seq_one_letter_code
_entity_poly.pdbx_strand_id
1 'polypeptide(L)'
;LEIWDRTRAEREATYMAENREAAGAGERDADDLSGGYEKVALALMRAIARDERTTLILNVRNRTTLSVLDTEAVIEVPCLVDANGAHPVSVAPLPDHATGLVCAVKAVEREVLAAAESGSRTTAVKAFALHPLVDSVNVARRLVEGYTAVHPGLAYLR
;
A
#
# COMPACT_ATOMS: atom_id res chain seq x y z
N LEU A 1 -4.32 0.37 -24.08
CA LEU A 1 -3.74 1.70 -23.85
C LEU A 1 -4.82 2.75 -23.54
N GLU A 2 -5.90 2.87 -24.32
CA GLU A 2 -6.97 3.85 -24.10
C GLU A 2 -7.61 3.82 -22.68
N ILE A 3 -7.84 2.64 -22.11
CA ILE A 3 -8.41 2.54 -20.75
C ILE A 3 -7.41 3.07 -19.72
N TRP A 4 -6.13 2.74 -19.88
CA TRP A 4 -5.07 3.21 -19.00
C TRP A 4 -4.88 4.72 -19.07
N ASP A 5 -4.86 5.29 -20.28
CA ASP A 5 -4.70 6.72 -20.49
C ASP A 5 -5.90 7.51 -19.93
N ARG A 6 -7.12 6.96 -20.07
CA ARG A 6 -8.32 7.55 -19.48
C ARG A 6 -8.28 7.52 -17.95
N THR A 7 -7.97 6.37 -17.35
CA THR A 7 -7.90 6.22 -15.89
C THR A 7 -6.81 7.11 -15.30
N ARG A 8 -5.68 7.24 -16.01
CA ARG A 8 -4.61 8.15 -15.61
C ARG A 8 -5.05 9.61 -15.68
N ALA A 9 -5.72 10.02 -16.74
CA ALA A 9 -6.21 11.40 -16.91
C ALA A 9 -7.28 11.74 -15.86
N GLU A 10 -8.20 10.80 -15.56
CA GLU A 10 -9.20 10.95 -14.50
C GLU A 10 -8.53 11.10 -13.12
N ARG A 11 -7.51 10.28 -12.84
CA ARG A 11 -6.76 10.34 -11.59
C ARG A 11 -5.95 11.63 -11.45
N GLU A 12 -5.26 12.06 -12.50
CA GLU A 12 -4.52 13.33 -12.53
C GLU A 12 -5.46 14.53 -12.35
N ALA A 13 -6.64 14.50 -12.95
CA ALA A 13 -7.64 15.55 -12.82
C ALA A 13 -8.16 15.65 -11.38
N THR A 14 -8.49 14.52 -10.76
CA THR A 14 -9.02 14.45 -9.39
C THR A 14 -7.96 14.82 -8.35
N TYR A 15 -6.76 14.26 -8.45
CA TYR A 15 -5.65 14.50 -7.53
C TYR A 15 -5.15 15.94 -7.55
N MET A 16 -5.13 16.57 -8.72
CA MET A 16 -4.72 17.98 -8.88
C MET A 16 -5.86 18.96 -8.53
N ALA A 17 -7.13 18.55 -8.63
CA ALA A 17 -8.28 19.37 -8.23
C ALA A 17 -8.28 19.58 -6.70
N GLU A 18 -8.12 18.51 -5.92
CA GLU A 18 -8.04 18.58 -4.45
C GLU A 18 -6.89 19.47 -3.97
N ASN A 19 -5.72 19.38 -4.62
CA ASN A 19 -4.58 20.25 -4.31
C ASN A 19 -4.81 21.72 -4.70
N ARG A 20 -5.53 22.00 -5.79
CA ARG A 20 -5.87 23.36 -6.20
C ARG A 20 -6.91 24.00 -5.30
N GLU A 21 -7.91 23.24 -4.83
CA GLU A 21 -8.90 23.68 -3.87
C GLU A 21 -8.27 23.91 -2.48
N ALA A 22 -7.29 23.10 -2.09
CA ALA A 22 -6.55 23.31 -0.84
C ALA A 22 -5.64 24.54 -0.87
N ALA A 23 -5.22 25.00 -2.05
CA ALA A 23 -4.42 26.23 -2.24
C ALA A 23 -5.28 27.49 -2.41
N GLY A 24 -6.57 27.37 -2.73
CA GLY A 24 -7.53 28.48 -2.83
C GLY A 24 -8.39 28.52 -1.59
N ALA A 25 -8.13 29.48 -0.70
CA ALA A 25 -8.87 29.70 0.54
C ALA A 25 -10.37 29.94 0.29
N GLY A 26 -11.15 28.88 0.18
CA GLY A 26 -12.60 28.87 0.27
C GLY A 26 -13.00 28.16 1.55
N GLU A 27 -13.99 28.69 2.27
CA GLU A 27 -14.60 28.05 3.43
C GLU A 27 -14.98 26.60 3.08
N ARG A 28 -14.33 25.64 3.73
CA ARG A 28 -14.68 24.24 3.61
C ARG A 28 -15.98 24.02 4.37
N ASP A 29 -17.06 23.65 3.69
CA ASP A 29 -18.21 23.07 4.32
C ASP A 29 -17.74 21.83 5.10
N ALA A 30 -18.12 21.76 6.38
CA ALA A 30 -17.72 20.65 7.28
C ALA A 30 -18.20 19.27 6.78
N ASP A 31 -19.10 19.24 5.80
CA ASP A 31 -19.60 18.02 5.14
C ASP A 31 -18.75 17.54 3.96
N ASP A 32 -17.82 18.36 3.47
CA ASP A 32 -16.99 18.04 2.30
C ASP A 32 -15.60 17.49 2.66
N LEU A 33 -15.47 16.83 3.81
CA LEU A 33 -14.36 15.95 4.17
C LEU A 33 -14.43 14.67 3.32
N SER A 34 -14.43 14.83 2.01
CA SER A 34 -14.53 13.72 1.05
C SER A 34 -13.23 12.93 0.87
N GLY A 35 -12.17 13.28 1.58
CA GLY A 35 -10.93 12.52 1.67
C GLY A 35 -11.17 11.20 2.41
N GLY A 36 -11.15 10.06 1.70
CA GLY A 36 -11.42 8.75 2.28
C GLY A 36 -10.57 8.43 3.52
N TYR A 37 -9.32 8.92 3.57
CA TYR A 37 -8.39 8.70 4.69
C TYR A 37 -8.79 9.45 5.96
N GLU A 38 -9.29 10.67 5.86
CA GLU A 38 -9.72 11.48 7.03
C GLU A 38 -10.89 10.81 7.74
N LYS A 39 -11.87 10.30 6.98
CA LYS A 39 -13.01 9.56 7.54
C LYS A 39 -12.58 8.29 8.28
N VAL A 40 -11.66 7.54 7.70
CA VAL A 40 -11.12 6.32 8.32
C VAL A 40 -10.34 6.68 9.59
N ALA A 41 -9.48 7.70 9.55
CA ALA A 41 -8.72 8.15 10.72
C ALA A 41 -9.62 8.61 11.86
N LEU A 42 -10.62 9.45 11.57
CA LEU A 42 -11.58 9.91 12.57
C LEU A 42 -12.43 8.77 13.14
N ALA A 43 -12.90 7.84 12.32
CA ALA A 43 -13.64 6.68 12.76
C ALA A 43 -12.79 5.79 13.69
N LEU A 44 -11.52 5.56 13.33
CA LEU A 44 -10.56 4.82 14.14
C LEU A 44 -10.31 5.50 15.49
N MET A 45 -10.06 6.79 15.48
CA MET A 45 -9.84 7.59 16.72
C MET A 45 -11.06 7.56 17.64
N ARG A 46 -12.27 7.71 17.09
CA ARG A 46 -13.52 7.68 17.86
C ARG A 46 -13.77 6.29 18.45
N ALA A 47 -13.58 5.23 17.65
CA ALA A 47 -13.75 3.86 18.10
C ALA A 47 -12.84 3.54 19.30
N ILE A 48 -11.56 3.94 19.24
CA ILE A 48 -10.60 3.72 20.34
C ILE A 48 -10.92 4.62 21.54
N ALA A 49 -11.15 5.92 21.31
CA ALA A 49 -11.31 6.89 22.40
C ALA A 49 -12.63 6.76 23.17
N ARG A 50 -13.69 6.24 22.52
CA ARG A 50 -15.04 6.18 23.07
C ARG A 50 -15.57 4.76 23.26
N ASP A 51 -14.76 3.74 22.94
CA ASP A 51 -15.17 2.33 22.88
C ASP A 51 -16.39 2.10 21.97
N GLU A 52 -16.48 2.89 20.91
CA GLU A 52 -17.52 2.73 19.88
C GLU A 52 -17.07 1.63 18.93
N ARG A 53 -17.70 0.45 19.02
CA ARG A 53 -17.36 -0.67 18.13
C ARG A 53 -17.70 -0.33 16.68
N THR A 54 -16.69 -0.41 15.82
CA THR A 54 -16.85 -0.20 14.38
C THR A 54 -16.03 -1.19 13.58
N THR A 55 -16.43 -1.43 12.34
CA THR A 55 -15.67 -2.26 11.40
C THR A 55 -15.00 -1.36 10.38
N LEU A 56 -13.67 -1.48 10.26
CA LEU A 56 -12.85 -0.73 9.30
C LEU A 56 -11.93 -1.70 8.55
N ILE A 57 -11.60 -1.38 7.31
CA ILE A 57 -10.53 -2.08 6.58
C ILE A 57 -9.22 -1.38 6.92
N LEU A 58 -8.29 -2.12 7.53
CA LEU A 58 -7.05 -1.57 8.07
C LEU A 58 -5.85 -2.45 7.74
N ASN A 59 -4.69 -1.81 7.64
CA ASN A 59 -3.41 -2.50 7.57
C ASN A 59 -2.99 -2.92 8.99
N VAL A 60 -2.94 -4.22 9.21
CA VAL A 60 -2.61 -4.83 10.51
C VAL A 60 -1.64 -5.99 10.35
N ARG A 61 -0.96 -6.37 11.43
CA ARG A 61 -0.14 -7.58 11.47
C ARG A 61 -1.03 -8.81 11.24
N ASN A 62 -0.58 -9.71 10.37
CA ASN A 62 -1.33 -10.91 9.99
C ASN A 62 -1.66 -11.81 11.19
N ARG A 63 -0.69 -12.04 12.07
CA ARG A 63 -0.82 -13.08 13.10
C ARG A 63 -1.23 -14.42 12.48
N THR A 64 -2.51 -14.76 12.49
CA THR A 64 -3.07 -16.00 11.92
C THR A 64 -4.25 -15.77 10.99
N THR A 65 -4.50 -14.52 10.59
CA THR A 65 -5.69 -14.13 9.79
C THR A 65 -5.66 -14.75 8.39
N LEU A 66 -4.50 -14.67 7.71
CA LEU A 66 -4.24 -15.33 6.44
C LEU A 66 -3.20 -16.43 6.66
N SER A 67 -3.62 -17.69 6.56
CA SER A 67 -2.75 -18.86 6.82
C SER A 67 -1.59 -19.01 5.82
N VAL A 68 -1.69 -18.36 4.66
CA VAL A 68 -0.67 -18.43 3.58
C VAL A 68 0.49 -17.46 3.77
N LEU A 69 0.40 -16.56 4.76
CA LEU A 69 1.44 -15.60 5.10
C LEU A 69 1.94 -15.84 6.53
N ASP A 70 3.17 -15.42 6.80
CA ASP A 70 3.71 -15.46 8.16
C ASP A 70 3.02 -14.46 9.09
N THR A 71 3.25 -14.64 10.39
CA THR A 71 2.61 -13.87 11.45
C THR A 71 2.96 -12.39 11.46
N GLU A 72 4.13 -12.02 10.92
CA GLU A 72 4.66 -10.66 10.91
C GLU A 72 4.28 -9.88 9.64
N ALA A 73 3.72 -10.56 8.63
CA ALA A 73 3.27 -9.88 7.42
C ALA A 73 2.20 -8.84 7.77
N VAL A 74 2.27 -7.67 7.15
CA VAL A 74 1.20 -6.67 7.21
C VAL A 74 0.19 -6.99 6.13
N ILE A 75 -1.08 -7.03 6.49
CA ILE A 75 -2.20 -7.35 5.62
C ILE A 75 -3.30 -6.31 5.75
N GLU A 76 -4.04 -6.07 4.68
CA GLU A 76 -5.21 -5.21 4.66
C GLU A 76 -6.48 -6.07 4.73
N VAL A 77 -7.16 -6.00 5.87
CA VAL A 77 -8.33 -6.86 6.16
C VAL A 77 -9.37 -6.09 6.97
N PRO A 78 -10.65 -6.55 6.97
CA PRO A 78 -11.64 -6.06 7.90
C PRO A 78 -11.19 -6.29 9.35
N CYS A 79 -11.30 -5.24 10.16
CA CYS A 79 -10.97 -5.26 11.57
C CYS A 79 -12.16 -4.76 12.38
N LEU A 80 -12.47 -5.43 13.48
CA LEU A 80 -13.30 -4.84 14.52
C LEU A 80 -12.42 -3.92 15.36
N VAL A 81 -12.84 -2.68 15.55
CA VAL A 81 -12.12 -1.67 16.33
C VAL A 81 -12.92 -1.30 17.55
N ASP A 82 -12.28 -1.28 18.72
CA ASP A 82 -12.82 -0.84 19.99
C ASP A 82 -11.71 -0.17 20.84
N ALA A 83 -11.95 0.08 22.12
CA ALA A 83 -10.96 0.70 23.02
C ALA A 83 -9.64 -0.07 23.12
N ASN A 84 -9.61 -1.38 22.79
CA ASN A 84 -8.41 -2.21 22.80
C ASN A 84 -7.63 -2.14 21.46
N GLY A 85 -8.13 -1.40 20.49
CA GLY A 85 -7.52 -1.23 19.18
C GLY A 85 -8.17 -2.04 18.06
N ALA A 86 -7.41 -2.35 17.02
CA ALA A 86 -7.89 -3.05 15.84
C ALA A 86 -7.66 -4.56 15.95
N HIS A 87 -8.73 -5.31 15.81
CA HIS A 87 -8.75 -6.78 15.85
C HIS A 87 -9.13 -7.33 14.47
N PRO A 88 -8.19 -7.97 13.73
CA PRO A 88 -8.51 -8.52 12.42
C PRO A 88 -9.59 -9.62 12.54
N VAL A 89 -10.54 -9.56 11.62
CA VAL A 89 -11.61 -10.55 11.51
C VAL A 89 -11.13 -11.69 10.61
N SER A 90 -11.41 -12.91 11.00
CA SER A 90 -11.13 -14.08 10.17
C SER A 90 -11.85 -13.95 8.82
N VAL A 91 -11.13 -14.20 7.74
CA VAL A 91 -11.64 -14.19 6.37
C VAL A 91 -11.63 -15.59 5.79
N ALA A 92 -12.47 -15.83 4.80
CA ALA A 92 -12.45 -17.10 4.07
C ALA A 92 -11.09 -17.33 3.38
N PRO A 93 -10.68 -18.59 3.15
CA PRO A 93 -9.48 -18.89 2.39
C PRO A 93 -9.48 -18.19 1.03
N LEU A 94 -8.34 -17.67 0.63
CA LEU A 94 -8.19 -17.04 -0.69
C LEU A 94 -8.25 -18.10 -1.79
N PRO A 95 -8.84 -17.81 -2.96
CA PRO A 95 -8.71 -18.65 -4.13
C PRO A 95 -7.22 -18.80 -4.53
N ASP A 96 -6.87 -19.92 -5.17
CA ASP A 96 -5.48 -20.26 -5.50
C ASP A 96 -4.75 -19.17 -6.28
N HIS A 97 -5.40 -18.53 -7.26
CA HIS A 97 -4.81 -17.46 -8.04
C HIS A 97 -4.52 -16.21 -7.19
N ALA A 98 -5.38 -15.87 -6.23
CA ALA A 98 -5.17 -14.76 -5.31
C ALA A 98 -4.06 -15.10 -4.29
N THR A 99 -4.04 -16.34 -3.79
CA THR A 99 -2.98 -16.84 -2.93
C THR A 99 -1.61 -16.70 -3.59
N GLY A 100 -1.47 -17.13 -4.86
CA GLY A 100 -0.22 -17.01 -5.61
C GLY A 100 0.22 -15.55 -5.76
N LEU A 101 -0.71 -14.65 -6.09
CA LEU A 101 -0.43 -13.22 -6.24
C LEU A 101 -0.01 -12.57 -4.92
N VAL A 102 -0.74 -12.83 -3.84
CA VAL A 102 -0.42 -12.30 -2.50
C VAL A 102 0.97 -12.75 -2.03
N CYS A 103 1.30 -14.03 -2.20
CA CYS A 103 2.61 -14.54 -1.84
C CYS A 103 3.72 -13.90 -2.69
N ALA A 104 3.51 -13.74 -4.00
CA ALA A 104 4.47 -13.09 -4.89
C ALA A 104 4.73 -11.62 -4.48
N VAL A 105 3.67 -10.84 -4.25
CA VAL A 105 3.80 -9.43 -3.84
C VAL A 105 4.48 -9.32 -2.47
N LYS A 106 4.14 -10.17 -1.51
CA LYS A 106 4.82 -10.19 -0.20
C LYS A 106 6.30 -10.56 -0.30
N ALA A 107 6.68 -11.46 -1.21
CA ALA A 107 8.08 -11.73 -1.47
C ALA A 107 8.81 -10.49 -2.02
N VAL A 108 8.20 -9.76 -2.95
CA VAL A 108 8.74 -8.49 -3.48
C VAL A 108 8.95 -7.47 -2.37
N GLU A 109 7.94 -7.23 -1.53
CA GLU A 109 8.02 -6.27 -0.41
C GLU A 109 9.22 -6.57 0.50
N ARG A 110 9.45 -7.83 0.84
CA ARG A 110 10.58 -8.25 1.68
C ARG A 110 11.94 -8.03 1.01
N GLU A 111 12.04 -8.35 -0.28
CA GLU A 111 13.26 -8.11 -1.04
C GLU A 111 13.55 -6.60 -1.17
N VAL A 112 12.52 -5.76 -1.28
CA VAL A 112 12.68 -4.29 -1.27
C VAL A 112 13.24 -3.83 0.08
N LEU A 113 12.68 -4.31 1.20
CA LEU A 113 13.18 -3.98 2.53
C LEU A 113 14.62 -4.46 2.72
N ALA A 114 14.92 -5.70 2.35
CA ALA A 114 16.27 -6.26 2.43
C ALA A 114 17.27 -5.47 1.56
N ALA A 115 16.87 -5.03 0.37
CA ALA A 115 17.69 -4.18 -0.49
C ALA A 115 17.94 -2.81 0.14
N ALA A 116 16.93 -2.22 0.76
CA ALA A 116 17.04 -0.93 1.44
C ALA A 116 17.97 -1.00 2.65
N GLU A 117 17.86 -2.05 3.46
CA GLU A 117 18.70 -2.25 4.65
C GLU A 117 20.16 -2.57 4.30
N SER A 118 20.38 -3.43 3.29
CA SER A 118 21.72 -3.89 2.91
C SER A 118 22.46 -2.98 1.94
N GLY A 119 21.76 -2.08 1.25
CA GLY A 119 22.30 -1.32 0.13
C GLY A 119 22.61 -2.18 -1.10
N SER A 120 22.09 -3.40 -1.17
CA SER A 120 22.40 -4.36 -2.24
C SER A 120 21.60 -4.07 -3.51
N ARG A 121 22.30 -3.64 -4.56
CA ARG A 121 21.73 -3.48 -5.90
C ARG A 121 21.21 -4.80 -6.48
N THR A 122 21.91 -5.90 -6.22
CA THR A 122 21.49 -7.24 -6.68
C THR A 122 20.15 -7.63 -6.06
N THR A 123 19.95 -7.37 -4.77
CA THR A 123 18.69 -7.61 -4.07
C THR A 123 17.58 -6.70 -4.60
N ALA A 124 17.89 -5.43 -4.90
CA ALA A 124 16.93 -4.53 -5.55
C ALA A 124 16.48 -5.05 -6.94
N VAL A 125 17.42 -5.50 -7.77
CA VAL A 125 17.10 -6.13 -9.07
C VAL A 125 16.26 -7.40 -8.89
N LYS A 126 16.56 -8.22 -7.88
CA LYS A 126 15.76 -9.42 -7.55
C LYS A 126 14.33 -9.04 -7.18
N ALA A 127 14.13 -8.00 -6.35
CA ALA A 127 12.82 -7.51 -5.97
C ALA A 127 11.98 -7.12 -7.20
N PHE A 128 12.54 -6.32 -8.09
CA PHE A 128 11.86 -5.95 -9.34
C PHE A 128 11.59 -7.17 -10.24
N ALA A 129 12.54 -8.10 -10.34
CA ALA A 129 12.40 -9.28 -11.19
C ALA A 129 11.30 -10.26 -10.71
N LEU A 130 11.03 -10.27 -9.40
CA LEU A 130 9.95 -11.07 -8.81
C LEU A 130 8.57 -10.41 -8.94
N HIS A 131 8.52 -9.12 -9.27
CA HIS A 131 7.26 -8.40 -9.33
C HIS A 131 6.40 -8.85 -10.51
N PRO A 132 5.12 -9.19 -10.29
CA PRO A 132 4.25 -9.73 -11.36
C PRO A 132 4.07 -8.84 -12.60
N LEU A 133 4.34 -7.54 -12.48
CA LEU A 133 4.26 -6.57 -13.59
C LEU A 133 5.59 -6.36 -14.31
N VAL A 134 6.65 -7.07 -13.95
CA VAL A 134 7.97 -6.93 -14.56
C VAL A 134 8.29 -8.15 -15.43
N ASP A 135 8.39 -7.94 -16.73
CA ASP A 135 8.46 -9.02 -17.74
C ASP A 135 9.75 -9.85 -17.69
N SER A 136 10.85 -9.26 -17.23
CA SER A 136 12.14 -9.96 -17.24
C SER A 136 13.19 -9.33 -16.33
N VAL A 137 14.22 -10.09 -16.00
CA VAL A 137 15.39 -9.62 -15.25
C VAL A 137 16.08 -8.45 -15.95
N ASN A 138 16.08 -8.40 -17.27
CA ASN A 138 16.67 -7.28 -18.03
C ASN A 138 15.84 -5.99 -17.85
N VAL A 139 14.53 -6.10 -17.80
CA VAL A 139 13.64 -4.97 -17.46
C VAL A 139 13.89 -4.52 -16.02
N ALA A 140 13.98 -5.45 -15.08
CA ALA A 140 14.28 -5.17 -13.68
C ALA A 140 15.59 -4.40 -13.50
N ARG A 141 16.66 -4.80 -14.19
CA ARG A 141 17.96 -4.10 -14.18
C ARG A 141 17.83 -2.66 -14.67
N ARG A 142 17.17 -2.46 -15.82
CA ARG A 142 16.96 -1.12 -16.38
C ARG A 142 16.12 -0.24 -15.48
N LEU A 143 15.13 -0.80 -14.79
CA LEU A 143 14.34 -0.05 -13.81
C LEU A 143 15.21 0.43 -12.65
N VAL A 144 16.00 -0.45 -12.04
CA VAL A 144 16.92 -0.07 -10.95
C VAL A 144 17.94 0.95 -11.43
N GLU A 145 18.48 0.81 -12.65
CA GLU A 145 19.40 1.79 -13.26
C GLU A 145 18.74 3.14 -13.44
N GLY A 146 17.54 3.17 -13.99
CA GLY A 146 16.79 4.40 -14.21
C GLY A 146 16.45 5.12 -12.91
N TYR A 147 15.96 4.38 -11.90
CA TYR A 147 15.66 4.97 -10.58
C TYR A 147 16.91 5.51 -9.89
N THR A 148 18.02 4.77 -9.91
CA THR A 148 19.30 5.24 -9.31
C THR A 148 19.85 6.48 -10.01
N ALA A 149 19.63 6.61 -11.32
CA ALA A 149 20.09 7.78 -12.08
C ALA A 149 19.31 9.08 -11.75
N VAL A 150 18.01 8.96 -11.42
CA VAL A 150 17.15 10.14 -11.21
C VAL A 150 16.89 10.44 -9.72
N HIS A 151 17.19 9.50 -8.82
CA HIS A 151 16.99 9.65 -7.38
C HIS A 151 18.30 9.60 -6.61
N PRO A 152 18.90 10.75 -6.24
CA PRO A 152 20.16 10.78 -5.51
C PRO A 152 20.14 10.00 -4.19
N GLY A 153 18.97 9.90 -3.54
CA GLY A 153 18.79 9.11 -2.33
C GLY A 153 19.04 7.60 -2.51
N LEU A 154 19.11 7.10 -3.75
CA LEU A 154 19.43 5.69 -4.04
C LEU A 154 20.90 5.43 -4.36
N ALA A 155 21.77 6.44 -4.23
CA ALA A 155 23.21 6.32 -4.53
C ALA A 155 23.95 5.32 -3.61
N TYR A 156 23.34 4.93 -2.50
CA TYR A 156 23.89 3.92 -1.58
C TYR A 156 23.72 2.47 -2.08
N LEU A 157 22.90 2.22 -3.07
CA LEU A 157 22.73 0.90 -3.69
C LEU A 157 23.99 0.53 -4.51
N ARG A 158 24.68 -0.53 -4.11
CA ARG A 158 25.94 -0.99 -4.71
C ARG A 158 25.87 -2.44 -5.17
#